data_f0f31081be281edd52b8125909d374d3
#
_entry.id   f0f31081be281edd52b8125909d374d3
#
_cell.length_a   1.000
_cell.length_b   1.000
_cell.length_c   1.000
_cell.angle_alpha   90.00
_cell.angle_beta   90.00
_cell.angle_gamma   90.00
#
_symmetry.space_group_name_H-M   'P 1'
#
loop_
_entity.id
_entity.type
_entity.pdbx_description
1 polymer ?
#
loop_
_entity_poly.entity_id
_entity_poly.type
_entity_poly.pdbx_seq_one_letter_code
_entity_poly.pdbx_strand_id
1 'polypeptide(L)'
;MKKVLFSLLLLLPLFSCDKNVEEVVNAELSISKSEIVLDSDAGLDSLVVESSTYWSINDIPDWCGTVRPSHGQAGKWTVRIRGRFYEEKTDRSAVLTVVAGDKKETITLTQLGHKQISVTPEVSRIPSAGGQVKLVVDSDYEYEVSITQTGNWLSKTTQGAPLQGEIAFTASRNTGASDREATVAFTSKGGEYVKEVRVIQLSTASENRYYDGDVKQILAAKKGKGVNVVLLGDGFVAADLAFGGEFDNMVSTVLEAMFACEPMASLKDYINVYAVAAESKEQGIGRVTAKNTAIRSFFRSDDPTNLTMNLDPEAAYSYMNKTGITDRVNTAVLVICNTTEAGGTNISWSDGRCLALCTKTGPNHNGVVGVINHELVGHAIGRLDEGYVYNSGYVTDEYKATLAERHAKGWSLNIDTTNDPTQVAWKHFIGVPGYEKVGCFNFEGGVVFMGGGVCEPENHFLRQDCMVTNELYFNAPSREQIVKHVYELAGETYSFEHFITMDKLRGSH
;
A
#
# COMPACT_ATOMS: atom_id res chain seq x y z
N MET A 1 72.69 46.16 -19.62
CA MET A 1 73.13 47.58 -19.57
C MET A 1 71.93 48.39 -19.14
N LYS A 2 72.11 49.16 -18.07
CA LYS A 2 71.27 50.16 -17.41
C LYS A 2 69.77 49.88 -17.27
N LYS A 3 69.41 49.48 -16.04
CA LYS A 3 68.09 49.52 -15.46
C LYS A 3 67.70 50.96 -15.14
N VAL A 4 66.50 51.39 -15.53
CA VAL A 4 65.86 52.60 -15.02
C VAL A 4 64.70 52.23 -14.19
N LEU A 5 64.75 52.60 -12.93
CA LEU A 5 63.73 52.38 -11.90
C LEU A 5 62.79 53.59 -11.94
N PHE A 6 61.53 53.40 -12.24
CA PHE A 6 60.49 54.44 -12.10
C PHE A 6 59.70 54.16 -10.79
N SER A 7 59.89 55.05 -9.83
CA SER A 7 59.15 55.04 -8.58
C SER A 7 57.85 55.79 -8.82
N LEU A 8 56.75 55.09 -8.71
CA LEU A 8 55.43 55.67 -8.77
C LEU A 8 54.85 55.87 -7.32
N LEU A 9 54.78 57.14 -6.94
CA LEU A 9 54.27 57.60 -5.66
C LEU A 9 52.74 57.52 -5.74
N LEU A 10 52.12 56.58 -4.95
CA LEU A 10 50.66 56.44 -4.86
C LEU A 10 50.15 57.34 -3.75
N LEU A 11 49.47 58.42 -4.12
CA LEU A 11 48.65 59.21 -3.19
C LEU A 11 47.37 58.42 -2.85
N LEU A 12 47.24 58.02 -1.59
CA LEU A 12 45.98 57.52 -1.02
C LEU A 12 45.10 58.68 -0.62
N PRO A 13 43.87 58.77 -1.11
CA PRO A 13 42.91 59.68 -0.53
C PRO A 13 42.40 59.08 0.80
N LEU A 14 42.53 59.88 1.86
CA LEU A 14 41.88 59.65 3.13
C LEU A 14 40.36 59.82 2.93
N PHE A 15 39.64 58.71 2.81
CA PHE A 15 38.21 58.74 2.96
C PHE A 15 37.88 58.92 4.43
N SER A 16 37.32 60.06 4.73
CA SER A 16 36.63 60.30 5.99
C SER A 16 35.51 59.28 6.17
N CYS A 17 35.57 58.52 7.25
CA CYS A 17 34.48 57.64 7.62
C CYS A 17 33.39 58.53 8.24
N ASP A 18 32.42 58.97 7.38
CA ASP A 18 31.16 59.44 7.87
C ASP A 18 30.50 58.32 8.63
N LYS A 19 30.30 58.52 9.95
CA LYS A 19 29.44 57.67 10.73
C LYS A 19 28.00 57.87 10.16
N ASN A 20 27.59 56.93 9.28
CA ASN A 20 26.21 56.77 9.04
C ASN A 20 25.53 56.49 10.40
N VAL A 21 24.85 57.45 10.92
CA VAL A 21 23.85 57.24 11.94
C VAL A 21 22.82 56.33 11.24
N GLU A 22 22.81 55.04 11.56
CA GLU A 22 21.67 54.21 11.20
C GLU A 22 20.43 54.92 11.76
N GLU A 23 19.63 55.48 10.86
CA GLU A 23 18.28 55.89 11.16
C GLU A 23 17.62 54.62 11.74
N VAL A 24 17.31 54.65 13.01
CA VAL A 24 16.51 53.59 13.66
C VAL A 24 15.14 53.72 13.03
N VAL A 25 14.94 53.01 11.94
CA VAL A 25 13.61 52.87 11.32
C VAL A 25 12.79 52.14 12.34
N ASN A 26 11.87 52.85 13.03
CA ASN A 26 10.92 52.20 13.91
C ASN A 26 10.11 51.21 13.08
N ALA A 27 10.42 49.94 13.26
CA ALA A 27 9.73 48.87 12.56
C ALA A 27 8.25 48.90 13.01
N GLU A 28 7.34 48.78 12.05
CA GLU A 28 5.93 48.46 12.35
C GLU A 28 5.73 46.98 12.07
N LEU A 29 5.08 46.28 13.00
CA LEU A 29 4.76 44.87 12.89
C LEU A 29 3.35 44.65 13.44
N SER A 30 2.53 43.93 12.69
CA SER A 30 1.23 43.45 13.14
C SER A 30 0.93 42.06 12.61
N ILE A 31 0.18 41.31 13.40
CA ILE A 31 -0.33 39.97 13.03
C ILE A 31 -1.85 39.95 13.15
N SER A 32 -2.51 39.23 12.24
CA SER A 32 -3.99 39.17 12.25
C SER A 32 -4.57 38.22 13.29
N LYS A 33 -3.77 37.32 13.84
CA LYS A 33 -4.15 36.36 14.87
C LYS A 33 -2.95 36.13 15.80
N SER A 34 -3.18 36.13 17.10
CA SER A 34 -2.20 35.74 18.13
C SER A 34 -2.39 34.29 18.60
N GLU A 35 -3.43 33.61 18.13
CA GLU A 35 -3.73 32.23 18.46
C GLU A 35 -4.07 31.46 17.17
N ILE A 36 -3.52 30.25 17.04
CA ILE A 36 -3.80 29.30 15.96
C ILE A 36 -4.04 27.95 16.59
N VAL A 37 -5.18 27.33 16.24
CA VAL A 37 -5.53 25.99 16.66
C VAL A 37 -5.57 25.08 15.45
N LEU A 38 -4.80 24.00 15.51
CA LEU A 38 -4.72 22.98 14.46
C LEU A 38 -5.35 21.68 14.95
N ASP A 39 -6.05 20.99 14.08
CA ASP A 39 -6.53 19.63 14.37
C ASP A 39 -5.37 18.62 14.43
N SER A 40 -5.61 17.49 15.08
CA SER A 40 -4.66 16.36 15.16
C SER A 40 -4.30 15.79 13.78
N ASP A 41 -5.22 15.82 12.82
CA ASP A 41 -5.07 15.29 11.45
C ASP A 41 -4.34 16.26 10.51
N ALA A 42 -3.18 16.77 10.92
CA ALA A 42 -2.37 17.69 10.13
C ALA A 42 -3.12 18.98 9.73
N GLY A 43 -3.92 19.53 10.65
CA GLY A 43 -4.73 20.74 10.46
C GLY A 43 -3.95 21.89 9.84
N LEU A 44 -4.66 22.74 9.09
CA LEU A 44 -4.11 23.90 8.39
C LEU A 44 -4.88 25.17 8.80
N ASP A 45 -4.15 26.20 9.20
CA ASP A 45 -4.69 27.56 9.38
C ASP A 45 -3.74 28.60 8.79
N SER A 46 -4.14 29.85 8.79
CA SER A 46 -3.35 30.96 8.27
C SER A 46 -3.56 32.24 9.06
N LEU A 47 -2.52 33.07 9.05
CA LEU A 47 -2.56 34.43 9.56
C LEU A 47 -1.94 35.38 8.55
N VAL A 48 -2.16 36.67 8.77
CA VAL A 48 -1.52 37.76 7.99
C VAL A 48 -0.48 38.42 8.87
N VAL A 49 0.74 38.53 8.36
CA VAL A 49 1.84 39.33 8.89
C VAL A 49 1.96 40.58 8.04
N GLU A 50 1.95 41.75 8.64
CA GLU A 50 2.20 43.04 7.96
C GLU A 50 3.35 43.73 8.65
N SER A 51 4.36 44.13 7.88
CA SER A 51 5.58 44.71 8.42
C SER A 51 6.11 45.81 7.51
N SER A 52 6.69 46.85 8.08
CA SER A 52 7.40 47.90 7.34
C SER A 52 8.84 47.52 6.95
N THR A 53 9.36 46.40 7.42
CA THR A 53 10.71 45.93 7.16
C THR A 53 10.72 44.43 6.96
N TYR A 54 11.93 43.83 6.78
CA TYR A 54 12.09 42.37 6.78
C TYR A 54 11.59 41.76 8.08
N TRP A 55 10.89 40.65 7.99
CA TRP A 55 10.32 39.92 9.11
C TRP A 55 10.64 38.41 9.02
N SER A 56 10.64 37.73 10.16
CA SER A 56 10.79 36.28 10.27
C SER A 56 9.95 35.71 11.40
N ILE A 57 9.57 34.41 11.27
CA ILE A 57 8.93 33.64 12.33
C ILE A 57 9.99 32.68 12.88
N ASN A 58 10.22 32.77 14.18
CA ASN A 58 11.18 31.98 14.93
C ASN A 58 10.46 31.04 15.92
N ASP A 59 11.21 30.17 16.58
CA ASP A 59 10.72 29.26 17.61
C ASP A 59 9.66 28.25 17.07
N ILE A 60 9.76 27.91 15.78
CA ILE A 60 8.88 26.94 15.15
C ILE A 60 9.19 25.54 15.73
N PRO A 61 8.22 24.88 16.38
CA PRO A 61 8.47 23.58 17.00
C PRO A 61 8.66 22.48 15.95
N ASP A 62 9.45 21.46 16.26
CA ASP A 62 9.74 20.33 15.37
C ASP A 62 8.50 19.55 14.92
N TRP A 63 7.44 19.61 15.72
CA TRP A 63 6.18 18.97 15.39
C TRP A 63 5.32 19.78 14.40
N CYS A 64 5.64 21.05 14.16
CA CYS A 64 5.00 21.81 13.10
C CYS A 64 5.47 21.32 11.73
N GLY A 65 4.54 20.97 10.87
CA GLY A 65 4.86 20.42 9.55
C GLY A 65 5.40 21.47 8.60
N THR A 66 4.72 22.61 8.49
CA THR A 66 5.16 23.73 7.64
C THR A 66 4.66 25.07 8.17
N VAL A 67 5.52 26.11 8.05
CA VAL A 67 5.18 27.52 8.18
C VAL A 67 5.67 28.20 6.90
N ARG A 68 4.76 28.69 6.06
CA ARG A 68 5.14 29.27 4.75
C ARG A 68 4.30 30.49 4.38
N PRO A 69 4.96 31.61 4.02
CA PRO A 69 6.40 31.86 4.20
C PRO A 69 6.73 32.04 5.68
N SER A 70 7.93 31.62 6.10
CA SER A 70 8.46 31.83 7.46
C SER A 70 9.22 33.16 7.61
N HIS A 71 9.40 33.90 6.51
CA HIS A 71 10.04 35.21 6.46
C HIS A 71 9.61 35.93 5.20
N GLY A 72 9.76 37.24 5.16
CA GLY A 72 9.44 38.07 3.99
C GLY A 72 10.02 39.48 4.11
N GLN A 73 9.98 40.22 3.00
CA GLN A 73 10.30 41.65 2.95
C GLN A 73 9.13 42.47 3.51
N ALA A 74 9.33 43.78 3.63
CA ALA A 74 8.27 44.70 3.96
C ALA A 74 6.99 44.46 3.12
N GLY A 75 5.83 44.60 3.75
CA GLY A 75 4.53 44.40 3.12
C GLY A 75 3.63 43.44 3.90
N LYS A 76 2.56 43.02 3.22
CA LYS A 76 1.51 42.18 3.78
C LYS A 76 1.61 40.77 3.22
N TRP A 77 1.73 39.77 4.11
CA TRP A 77 1.97 38.38 3.77
C TRP A 77 0.97 37.45 4.44
N THR A 78 0.41 36.52 3.68
CA THR A 78 -0.40 35.44 4.26
C THR A 78 0.49 34.25 4.58
N VAL A 79 0.66 33.95 5.85
CA VAL A 79 1.42 32.81 6.35
C VAL A 79 0.47 31.64 6.58
N ARG A 80 0.78 30.49 5.99
CA ARG A 80 0.06 29.23 6.21
C ARG A 80 0.85 28.36 7.16
N ILE A 81 0.18 27.85 8.19
CA ILE A 81 0.76 26.96 9.21
C ILE A 81 0.02 25.64 9.15
N ARG A 82 0.77 24.54 9.01
CA ARG A 82 0.23 23.19 9.00
C ARG A 82 0.90 22.36 10.08
N GLY A 83 0.11 21.63 10.88
CA GLY A 83 0.59 20.60 11.80
C GLY A 83 1.04 19.35 11.08
N ARG A 84 1.78 18.49 11.79
CA ARG A 84 1.93 17.07 11.42
C ARG A 84 0.81 16.28 12.07
N PHE A 85 0.55 15.06 11.58
CA PHE A 85 -0.34 14.13 12.27
C PHE A 85 0.14 13.92 13.73
N TYR A 86 -0.81 13.92 14.67
CA TYR A 86 -0.52 13.85 16.11
C TYR A 86 -1.45 12.82 16.76
N GLU A 87 -0.88 11.72 17.26
CA GLU A 87 -1.62 10.57 17.77
C GLU A 87 -2.01 10.68 19.26
N GLU A 88 -1.32 11.56 20.01
CA GLU A 88 -1.58 11.69 21.45
C GLU A 88 -2.94 12.34 21.72
N LYS A 89 -3.56 11.94 22.84
CA LYS A 89 -4.90 12.43 23.24
C LYS A 89 -4.91 13.81 23.90
N THR A 90 -3.74 14.32 24.31
CA THR A 90 -3.59 15.62 24.98
C THR A 90 -3.16 16.69 23.99
N ASP A 91 -3.71 17.89 24.15
CA ASP A 91 -3.29 19.02 23.34
C ASP A 91 -1.82 19.37 23.58
N ARG A 92 -1.12 19.86 22.56
CA ARG A 92 0.22 20.41 22.66
C ARG A 92 0.27 21.84 22.14
N SER A 93 1.12 22.68 22.76
CA SER A 93 1.21 24.09 22.40
C SER A 93 2.67 24.53 22.32
N ALA A 94 2.92 25.54 21.51
CA ALA A 94 4.18 26.25 21.41
C ALA A 94 3.91 27.73 21.12
N VAL A 95 4.88 28.58 21.44
CA VAL A 95 4.82 30.00 21.13
C VAL A 95 5.82 30.28 20.01
N LEU A 96 5.33 30.79 18.90
CA LEU A 96 6.13 31.27 17.78
C LEU A 96 6.35 32.76 17.96
N THR A 97 7.54 33.26 17.62
CA THR A 97 7.89 34.66 17.70
C THR A 97 8.03 35.24 16.29
N VAL A 98 7.20 36.24 15.95
CA VAL A 98 7.36 37.03 14.74
C VAL A 98 8.22 38.23 15.07
N VAL A 99 9.31 38.44 14.33
CA VAL A 99 10.29 39.50 14.59
C VAL A 99 10.44 40.37 13.35
N ALA A 100 10.42 41.68 13.54
CA ALA A 100 10.71 42.67 12.49
C ALA A 100 11.46 43.85 13.10
N GLY A 101 12.74 44.00 12.79
CA GLY A 101 13.61 44.98 13.45
C GLY A 101 13.62 44.80 14.98
N ASP A 102 13.16 45.86 15.69
CA ASP A 102 13.05 45.86 17.18
C ASP A 102 11.69 45.34 17.67
N LYS A 103 10.72 45.09 16.80
CA LYS A 103 9.36 44.64 17.14
C LYS A 103 9.25 43.13 17.19
N LYS A 104 8.42 42.66 18.11
CA LYS A 104 8.09 41.26 18.30
C LYS A 104 6.61 41.10 18.58
N GLU A 105 6.02 40.13 17.91
CA GLU A 105 4.67 39.62 18.15
C GLU A 105 4.74 38.13 18.44
N THR A 106 3.81 37.60 19.20
CA THR A 106 3.77 36.17 19.53
C THR A 106 2.51 35.53 19.03
N ILE A 107 2.64 34.27 18.59
CA ILE A 107 1.54 33.42 18.15
C ILE A 107 1.55 32.18 19.03
N THR A 108 0.50 31.94 19.77
CA THR A 108 0.27 30.67 20.45
C THR A 108 -0.25 29.66 19.43
N LEU A 109 0.56 28.69 19.10
CA LEU A 109 0.19 27.58 18.23
C LEU A 109 -0.19 26.39 19.08
N THR A 110 -1.46 25.97 19.01
CA THR A 110 -1.98 24.78 19.69
C THR A 110 -2.35 23.73 18.67
N GLN A 111 -1.94 22.49 18.89
CA GLN A 111 -2.48 21.35 18.14
C GLN A 111 -3.27 20.47 19.10
N LEU A 112 -4.54 20.23 18.72
CA LEU A 112 -5.46 19.41 19.50
C LEU A 112 -5.01 17.96 19.51
N GLY A 113 -5.25 17.28 20.62
CA GLY A 113 -5.02 15.84 20.76
C GLY A 113 -5.98 15.04 19.86
N HIS A 114 -5.52 13.87 19.43
CA HIS A 114 -6.31 12.96 18.61
C HIS A 114 -7.34 12.23 19.50
N LYS A 115 -8.54 12.77 19.55
CA LYS A 115 -9.67 12.18 20.26
C LYS A 115 -10.69 11.67 19.26
N GLN A 116 -11.24 10.50 19.51
CA GLN A 116 -12.17 9.86 18.59
C GLN A 116 -13.26 9.07 19.31
N ILE A 117 -14.29 8.74 18.57
CA ILE A 117 -15.23 7.65 18.89
C ILE A 117 -14.97 6.54 17.89
N SER A 118 -14.43 5.42 18.35
CA SER A 118 -14.22 4.22 17.53
C SER A 118 -15.30 3.20 17.84
N VAL A 119 -15.87 2.59 16.81
CA VAL A 119 -16.91 1.56 16.96
C VAL A 119 -16.64 0.45 15.95
N THR A 120 -16.60 -0.79 16.43
CA THR A 120 -16.32 -1.96 15.62
C THR A 120 -17.40 -3.02 15.83
N PRO A 121 -17.87 -3.67 14.74
CA PRO A 121 -17.59 -3.42 13.34
C PRO A 121 -18.30 -2.16 12.81
N GLU A 122 -17.78 -1.52 11.77
CA GLU A 122 -18.43 -0.37 11.12
C GLU A 122 -19.68 -0.75 10.33
N VAL A 123 -19.75 -2.00 9.89
CA VAL A 123 -20.94 -2.59 9.27
C VAL A 123 -21.21 -3.94 9.95
N SER A 124 -22.37 -4.07 10.55
CA SER A 124 -22.82 -5.33 11.14
C SER A 124 -23.93 -5.94 10.29
N ARG A 125 -23.74 -7.20 9.86
CA ARG A 125 -24.77 -7.96 9.16
C ARG A 125 -25.35 -9.01 10.08
N ILE A 126 -26.67 -9.09 10.10
CA ILE A 126 -27.41 -10.03 10.95
C ILE A 126 -28.40 -10.84 10.10
N PRO A 127 -28.67 -12.11 10.50
CA PRO A 127 -29.59 -12.96 9.76
C PRO A 127 -31.03 -12.45 9.79
N SER A 128 -31.83 -12.94 8.85
CA SER A 128 -33.27 -12.63 8.76
C SER A 128 -34.03 -12.98 10.05
N ALA A 129 -33.58 -14.01 10.73
CA ALA A 129 -34.18 -14.43 12.01
C ALA A 129 -34.09 -13.35 13.10
N GLY A 130 -33.18 -12.36 12.94
CA GLY A 130 -32.90 -11.39 13.99
C GLY A 130 -31.91 -11.92 15.02
N GLY A 131 -31.88 -11.28 16.18
CA GLY A 131 -31.03 -11.67 17.28
C GLY A 131 -30.23 -10.50 17.86
N GLN A 132 -29.18 -10.83 18.61
CA GLN A 132 -28.34 -9.85 19.27
C GLN A 132 -27.30 -9.28 18.33
N VAL A 133 -27.15 -7.98 18.35
CA VAL A 133 -26.08 -7.23 17.66
C VAL A 133 -25.19 -6.60 18.72
N LYS A 134 -23.87 -6.77 18.58
CA LYS A 134 -22.88 -6.25 19.50
C LYS A 134 -21.92 -5.33 18.78
N LEU A 135 -21.77 -4.13 19.29
CA LEU A 135 -20.81 -3.14 18.82
C LEU A 135 -19.84 -2.84 19.95
N VAL A 136 -18.53 -2.93 19.66
CA VAL A 136 -17.49 -2.58 20.63
C VAL A 136 -17.13 -1.13 20.43
N VAL A 137 -17.23 -0.35 21.51
CA VAL A 137 -16.94 1.10 21.50
C VAL A 137 -15.66 1.36 22.27
N ASP A 138 -14.81 2.21 21.72
CA ASP A 138 -13.70 2.88 22.40
C ASP A 138 -13.81 4.37 22.12
N SER A 139 -14.18 5.15 23.14
CA SER A 139 -14.51 6.57 22.98
C SER A 139 -13.75 7.42 23.98
N ASP A 140 -13.19 8.53 23.49
CA ASP A 140 -12.59 9.58 24.31
C ASP A 140 -13.61 10.64 24.76
N TYR A 141 -14.89 10.49 24.34
CA TYR A 141 -15.97 11.40 24.65
C TYR A 141 -17.14 10.69 25.34
N GLU A 142 -17.80 11.38 26.25
CA GLU A 142 -19.17 10.99 26.60
C GLU A 142 -20.07 11.21 25.38
N TYR A 143 -20.91 10.23 25.07
CA TYR A 143 -21.72 10.22 23.85
C TYR A 143 -23.15 9.72 24.11
N GLU A 144 -24.00 10.03 23.15
CA GLU A 144 -25.36 9.50 23.05
C GLU A 144 -25.46 8.54 21.85
N VAL A 145 -26.34 7.56 21.95
CA VAL A 145 -26.60 6.61 20.88
C VAL A 145 -27.99 6.84 20.32
N SER A 146 -28.07 7.07 19.03
CA SER A 146 -29.34 7.16 18.29
C SER A 146 -29.42 6.11 17.19
N ILE A 147 -30.62 5.71 16.81
CA ILE A 147 -30.89 4.74 15.77
C ILE A 147 -31.82 5.36 14.74
N THR A 148 -31.34 5.47 13.50
CA THR A 148 -32.15 5.89 12.34
C THR A 148 -32.53 4.64 11.56
N GLN A 149 -33.81 4.34 11.42
CA GLN A 149 -34.32 3.14 10.76
C GLN A 149 -35.77 3.33 10.28
N THR A 150 -36.17 2.54 9.29
CA THR A 150 -37.58 2.44 8.89
C THR A 150 -38.24 1.32 9.70
N GLY A 151 -39.24 1.68 10.48
CA GLY A 151 -39.83 0.76 11.47
C GLY A 151 -38.94 0.57 12.72
N ASN A 152 -39.40 -0.12 13.71
CA ASN A 152 -38.72 -0.29 15.00
C ASN A 152 -38.18 -1.72 15.16
N TRP A 153 -37.31 -2.13 14.27
CA TRP A 153 -36.80 -3.50 14.25
C TRP A 153 -35.48 -3.69 15.01
N LEU A 154 -34.69 -2.62 15.20
CA LEU A 154 -33.44 -2.62 15.97
C LEU A 154 -33.62 -1.74 17.22
N SER A 155 -33.31 -2.27 18.39
CA SER A 155 -33.40 -1.54 19.65
C SER A 155 -32.18 -1.80 20.53
N LYS A 156 -31.67 -0.73 21.17
CA LYS A 156 -30.55 -0.80 22.11
C LYS A 156 -31.02 -1.53 23.40
N THR A 157 -30.21 -2.47 23.86
CA THR A 157 -30.47 -3.25 25.09
C THR A 157 -29.46 -2.94 26.20
N THR A 158 -28.25 -2.51 25.89
CA THR A 158 -27.29 -2.10 26.93
C THR A 158 -27.75 -0.82 27.62
N GLN A 159 -27.75 -0.84 28.96
CA GLN A 159 -28.00 0.36 29.77
C GLN A 159 -26.82 1.30 29.74
N GLY A 160 -27.07 2.61 29.60
CA GLY A 160 -26.02 3.62 29.56
C GLY A 160 -25.24 3.65 28.25
N ALA A 161 -24.09 4.31 28.28
CA ALA A 161 -23.15 4.47 27.18
C ALA A 161 -21.71 4.39 27.72
N PRO A 162 -21.15 3.18 27.91
CA PRO A 162 -19.79 3.01 28.43
C PRO A 162 -18.77 3.61 27.44
N LEU A 163 -17.75 4.30 27.96
CA LEU A 163 -16.69 4.87 27.12
C LEU A 163 -15.86 3.76 26.42
N GLN A 164 -15.70 2.63 27.10
CA GLN A 164 -15.05 1.43 26.56
C GLN A 164 -15.90 0.21 26.83
N GLY A 165 -16.09 -0.65 25.84
CA GLY A 165 -16.80 -1.91 25.99
C GLY A 165 -17.87 -2.15 24.95
N GLU A 166 -18.76 -3.10 25.26
CA GLU A 166 -19.77 -3.60 24.33
C GLU A 166 -21.10 -2.87 24.53
N ILE A 167 -21.69 -2.44 23.43
CA ILE A 167 -23.07 -2.00 23.35
C ILE A 167 -23.87 -3.04 22.56
N ALA A 168 -24.89 -3.59 23.19
CA ALA A 168 -25.75 -4.58 22.59
C ALA A 168 -27.08 -3.98 22.11
N PHE A 169 -27.55 -4.51 21.01
CA PHE A 169 -28.85 -4.22 20.42
C PHE A 169 -29.56 -5.56 20.17
N THR A 170 -30.86 -5.51 20.05
CA THR A 170 -31.68 -6.66 19.62
C THR A 170 -32.44 -6.27 18.35
N ALA A 171 -32.36 -7.14 17.36
CA ALA A 171 -33.11 -7.02 16.11
C ALA A 171 -34.26 -8.03 16.07
N SER A 172 -35.45 -7.56 15.72
CA SER A 172 -36.59 -8.44 15.44
C SER A 172 -36.42 -9.14 14.08
N ARG A 173 -37.17 -10.22 13.84
CA ARG A 173 -37.15 -10.97 12.59
C ARG A 173 -37.47 -10.06 11.38
N ASN A 174 -36.73 -10.20 10.29
CA ASN A 174 -37.05 -9.61 8.99
C ASN A 174 -37.96 -10.60 8.21
N THR A 175 -39.21 -10.25 8.03
CA THR A 175 -40.15 -11.01 7.22
C THR A 175 -40.36 -10.44 5.83
N GLY A 176 -39.63 -9.35 5.50
CA GLY A 176 -39.65 -8.70 4.18
C GLY A 176 -38.88 -9.49 3.13
N ALA A 177 -39.16 -9.20 1.86
CA ALA A 177 -38.47 -9.80 0.74
C ALA A 177 -37.08 -9.16 0.48
N SER A 178 -36.76 -8.04 1.13
CA SER A 178 -35.52 -7.29 0.96
C SER A 178 -34.80 -7.11 2.29
N ASP A 179 -33.50 -6.90 2.21
CA ASP A 179 -32.68 -6.45 3.33
C ASP A 179 -33.21 -5.13 3.88
N ARG A 180 -33.00 -4.90 5.17
CA ARG A 180 -33.31 -3.61 5.80
C ARG A 180 -32.10 -3.10 6.56
N GLU A 181 -31.99 -1.79 6.64
CA GLU A 181 -30.83 -1.13 7.21
C GLU A 181 -31.24 -0.17 8.33
N ALA A 182 -30.37 -0.06 9.33
CA ALA A 182 -30.41 0.95 10.36
C ALA A 182 -29.02 1.61 10.46
N THR A 183 -28.99 2.90 10.69
CA THR A 183 -27.79 3.63 11.06
C THR A 183 -27.81 3.86 12.57
N VAL A 184 -26.77 3.39 13.25
CA VAL A 184 -26.54 3.65 14.66
C VAL A 184 -25.49 4.74 14.76
N ALA A 185 -25.87 5.91 15.27
CA ALA A 185 -24.97 7.04 15.42
C ALA A 185 -24.57 7.20 16.90
N PHE A 186 -23.27 7.35 17.12
CA PHE A 186 -22.63 7.65 18.40
C PHE A 186 -22.20 9.12 18.32
N THR A 187 -22.91 10.01 19.01
CA THR A 187 -22.69 11.46 18.95
C THR A 187 -22.12 11.94 20.27
N SER A 188 -20.96 12.63 20.25
CA SER A 188 -20.41 13.27 21.45
C SER A 188 -21.40 14.25 22.05
N LYS A 189 -21.40 14.42 23.39
CA LYS A 189 -22.34 15.32 24.07
C LYS A 189 -22.32 16.76 23.56
N GLY A 190 -21.18 17.22 23.00
CA GLY A 190 -21.07 18.53 22.34
C GLY A 190 -21.57 18.55 20.90
N GLY A 191 -21.87 17.40 20.32
CA GLY A 191 -22.28 17.29 18.91
C GLY A 191 -21.12 17.45 17.90
N GLU A 192 -19.89 17.58 18.37
CA GLU A 192 -18.72 17.87 17.55
C GLU A 192 -18.24 16.63 16.76
N TYR A 193 -18.44 15.44 17.34
CA TYR A 193 -18.02 14.18 16.75
C TYR A 193 -19.19 13.22 16.62
N VAL A 194 -19.30 12.61 15.46
CA VAL A 194 -20.32 11.61 15.17
C VAL A 194 -19.64 10.40 14.51
N LYS A 195 -19.81 9.21 15.09
CA LYS A 195 -19.44 7.95 14.45
C LYS A 195 -20.70 7.20 14.10
N GLU A 196 -20.88 6.88 12.83
CA GLU A 196 -22.01 6.10 12.34
C GLU A 196 -21.59 4.67 12.04
N VAL A 197 -22.45 3.73 12.38
CA VAL A 197 -22.33 2.31 12.12
C VAL A 197 -23.60 1.83 11.42
N ARG A 198 -23.42 1.06 10.36
CA ARG A 198 -24.54 0.46 9.63
C ARG A 198 -24.86 -0.92 10.18
N VAL A 199 -26.12 -1.17 10.49
CA VAL A 199 -26.63 -2.49 10.83
C VAL A 199 -27.58 -2.93 9.71
N ILE A 200 -27.20 -3.97 9.00
CA ILE A 200 -27.96 -4.52 7.88
C ILE A 200 -28.56 -5.83 8.31
N GLN A 201 -29.88 -5.95 8.29
CA GLN A 201 -30.54 -7.20 8.49
C GLN A 201 -30.96 -7.83 7.16
N LEU A 202 -30.44 -9.01 6.92
CA LEU A 202 -30.68 -9.74 5.70
C LEU A 202 -32.13 -10.14 5.55
N SER A 203 -32.61 -10.26 4.33
CA SER A 203 -33.80 -11.05 4.00
C SER A 203 -33.38 -12.52 3.86
N THR A 204 -34.37 -13.43 3.92
CA THR A 204 -34.08 -14.85 3.69
C THR A 204 -33.40 -15.12 2.33
N ALA A 205 -33.74 -14.32 1.32
CA ALA A 205 -33.13 -14.44 0.00
C ALA A 205 -31.65 -13.99 -0.05
N SER A 206 -31.27 -13.08 0.84
CA SER A 206 -29.91 -12.47 0.88
C SER A 206 -28.91 -13.22 1.76
N GLU A 207 -29.33 -14.24 2.50
CA GLU A 207 -28.47 -14.97 3.45
C GLU A 207 -27.41 -15.86 2.78
N ASN A 208 -27.49 -16.05 1.47
CA ASN A 208 -26.65 -17.00 0.73
C ASN A 208 -25.61 -16.31 -0.18
N ARG A 209 -25.10 -15.13 0.20
CA ARG A 209 -24.03 -14.45 -0.56
C ARG A 209 -23.06 -13.69 0.35
N TYR A 210 -21.90 -13.35 -0.20
CA TYR A 210 -21.02 -12.34 0.39
C TYR A 210 -21.53 -10.94 0.11
N TYR A 211 -21.24 -10.03 1.02
CA TYR A 211 -21.49 -8.59 0.88
C TYR A 211 -20.18 -7.85 0.73
N ASP A 212 -20.28 -6.61 0.25
CA ASP A 212 -19.12 -5.74 0.08
C ASP A 212 -18.30 -5.61 1.36
N GLY A 213 -17.03 -5.95 1.30
CA GLY A 213 -16.09 -5.95 2.41
C GLY A 213 -16.13 -7.20 3.29
N ASP A 214 -16.96 -8.21 3.01
CA ASP A 214 -16.94 -9.48 3.76
C ASP A 214 -15.60 -10.19 3.56
N VAL A 215 -15.04 -10.68 4.66
CA VAL A 215 -13.74 -11.36 4.70
C VAL A 215 -13.93 -12.84 5.04
N LYS A 216 -13.28 -13.71 4.29
CA LYS A 216 -13.20 -15.14 4.57
C LYS A 216 -11.73 -15.57 4.63
N GLN A 217 -11.31 -16.13 5.75
CA GLN A 217 -10.02 -16.83 5.81
C GLN A 217 -10.16 -18.19 5.14
N ILE A 218 -9.45 -18.39 4.03
CA ILE A 218 -9.50 -19.60 3.20
C ILE A 218 -8.50 -20.63 3.72
N LEU A 219 -7.29 -20.17 4.10
CA LEU A 219 -6.22 -20.99 4.61
C LEU A 219 -5.56 -20.27 5.79
N ALA A 220 -5.30 -21.01 6.86
CA ALA A 220 -4.49 -20.56 7.98
C ALA A 220 -3.14 -21.25 7.96
N ALA A 221 -2.07 -20.48 8.15
CA ALA A 221 -0.71 -21.02 8.30
C ALA A 221 -0.65 -21.93 9.54
N LYS A 222 0.14 -23.00 9.44
CA LYS A 222 0.40 -23.95 10.54
C LYS A 222 1.81 -23.77 11.11
N LYS A 223 2.66 -23.01 10.44
CA LYS A 223 4.06 -22.79 10.79
C LYS A 223 4.41 -21.32 10.77
N GLY A 224 5.21 -20.89 11.74
CA GLY A 224 5.67 -19.51 11.87
C GLY A 224 4.51 -18.51 12.03
N LYS A 225 4.76 -17.25 11.68
CA LYS A 225 3.73 -16.19 11.64
C LYS A 225 2.81 -16.30 10.42
N GLY A 226 3.27 -17.06 9.42
CA GLY A 226 2.65 -17.17 8.13
C GLY A 226 2.87 -15.95 7.22
N VAL A 227 2.83 -16.18 5.93
CA VAL A 227 2.85 -15.14 4.88
C VAL A 227 1.40 -14.84 4.49
N ASN A 228 1.02 -13.59 4.52
CA ASN A 228 -0.33 -13.18 4.22
C ASN A 228 -0.54 -13.00 2.71
N VAL A 229 -1.53 -13.69 2.17
CA VAL A 229 -2.03 -13.54 0.80
C VAL A 229 -3.48 -13.08 0.88
N VAL A 230 -3.81 -11.98 0.22
CA VAL A 230 -5.17 -11.43 0.18
C VAL A 230 -5.67 -11.44 -1.26
N LEU A 231 -6.79 -12.13 -1.47
CA LEU A 231 -7.47 -12.25 -2.75
C LEU A 231 -8.65 -11.28 -2.79
N LEU A 232 -8.67 -10.40 -3.76
CA LEU A 232 -9.71 -9.39 -3.96
C LEU A 232 -10.41 -9.66 -5.29
N GLY A 233 -11.72 -9.40 -5.35
CA GLY A 233 -12.46 -9.44 -6.62
C GLY A 233 -12.61 -8.03 -7.22
N ASP A 234 -12.56 -7.89 -8.54
CA ASP A 234 -12.99 -6.66 -9.21
C ASP A 234 -13.87 -6.98 -10.42
N GLY A 235 -14.94 -6.21 -10.61
CA GLY A 235 -15.93 -6.48 -11.64
C GLY A 235 -16.91 -7.62 -11.30
N PHE A 236 -16.94 -8.10 -10.05
CA PHE A 236 -17.95 -9.04 -9.54
C PHE A 236 -19.14 -8.26 -9.00
N VAL A 237 -20.30 -8.44 -9.57
CA VAL A 237 -21.56 -7.85 -9.08
C VAL A 237 -22.21 -8.73 -8.02
N ALA A 238 -23.24 -8.23 -7.37
CA ALA A 238 -23.96 -8.94 -6.29
C ALA A 238 -24.30 -10.41 -6.60
N ALA A 239 -24.69 -10.71 -7.84
CA ALA A 239 -25.03 -12.08 -8.26
C ALA A 239 -23.82 -13.01 -8.31
N ASP A 240 -22.65 -12.48 -8.66
CA ASP A 240 -21.39 -13.24 -8.76
C ASP A 240 -20.83 -13.60 -7.37
N LEU A 241 -21.29 -12.89 -6.32
CA LEU A 241 -20.88 -13.06 -4.92
C LEU A 241 -21.76 -14.07 -4.16
N ALA A 242 -22.64 -14.82 -4.82
CA ALA A 242 -23.35 -15.92 -4.20
C ALA A 242 -22.35 -16.97 -3.67
N PHE A 243 -22.69 -17.64 -2.55
CA PHE A 243 -21.86 -18.73 -2.02
C PHE A 243 -21.77 -19.86 -3.07
N GLY A 244 -20.53 -20.29 -3.38
CA GLY A 244 -20.27 -21.21 -4.48
C GLY A 244 -20.44 -20.60 -5.88
N GLY A 245 -20.61 -19.29 -5.97
CA GLY A 245 -20.71 -18.55 -7.23
C GLY A 245 -19.36 -18.27 -7.89
N GLU A 246 -19.37 -17.32 -8.84
CA GLU A 246 -18.22 -17.05 -9.68
C GLU A 246 -16.98 -16.59 -8.90
N PHE A 247 -17.17 -15.76 -7.84
CA PHE A 247 -16.08 -15.30 -6.99
C PHE A 247 -15.45 -16.47 -6.21
N ASP A 248 -16.27 -17.32 -5.56
CA ASP A 248 -15.76 -18.50 -4.83
C ASP A 248 -15.04 -19.48 -5.76
N ASN A 249 -15.52 -19.66 -6.99
CA ASN A 249 -14.87 -20.50 -7.99
C ASN A 249 -13.49 -19.96 -8.37
N MET A 250 -13.40 -18.66 -8.57
CA MET A 250 -12.11 -18.03 -8.87
C MET A 250 -11.14 -18.05 -7.68
N VAL A 251 -11.62 -17.84 -6.45
CA VAL A 251 -10.81 -18.00 -5.24
C VAL A 251 -10.26 -19.42 -5.12
N SER A 252 -11.09 -20.44 -5.42
CA SER A 252 -10.66 -21.84 -5.43
C SER A 252 -9.61 -22.12 -6.51
N THR A 253 -9.82 -21.58 -7.73
CA THR A 253 -8.86 -21.66 -8.83
C THR A 253 -7.50 -21.05 -8.45
N VAL A 254 -7.51 -19.87 -7.81
CA VAL A 254 -6.28 -19.22 -7.36
C VAL A 254 -5.56 -20.06 -6.30
N LEU A 255 -6.31 -20.62 -5.35
CA LEU A 255 -5.73 -21.45 -4.29
C LEU A 255 -5.09 -22.71 -4.87
N GLU A 256 -5.75 -23.39 -5.80
CA GLU A 256 -5.20 -24.56 -6.49
C GLU A 256 -3.96 -24.19 -7.32
N ALA A 257 -4.05 -23.12 -8.11
CA ALA A 257 -2.96 -22.66 -8.96
C ALA A 257 -1.71 -22.28 -8.16
N MET A 258 -1.87 -21.56 -7.05
CA MET A 258 -0.76 -21.10 -6.21
C MET A 258 0.05 -22.28 -5.65
N PHE A 259 -0.58 -23.41 -5.39
CA PHE A 259 0.07 -24.62 -4.87
C PHE A 259 0.30 -25.70 -5.94
N ALA A 260 0.10 -25.39 -7.23
CA ALA A 260 0.31 -26.34 -8.32
C ALA A 260 1.78 -26.65 -8.58
N CYS A 261 2.68 -25.72 -8.27
CA CYS A 261 4.11 -25.89 -8.50
C CYS A 261 4.96 -25.74 -7.23
N GLU A 262 6.16 -26.33 -7.28
CA GLU A 262 7.19 -26.11 -6.26
C GLU A 262 7.87 -24.73 -6.46
N PRO A 263 8.25 -24.04 -5.38
CA PRO A 263 8.30 -24.53 -4.00
C PRO A 263 7.00 -24.34 -3.22
N MET A 264 5.95 -23.70 -3.79
CA MET A 264 4.73 -23.35 -3.06
C MET A 264 3.96 -24.57 -2.54
N ALA A 265 3.97 -25.69 -3.28
CA ALA A 265 3.36 -26.93 -2.78
C ALA A 265 3.96 -27.37 -1.44
N SER A 266 5.28 -27.26 -1.29
CA SER A 266 6.01 -27.57 -0.05
C SER A 266 5.88 -26.48 1.02
N LEU A 267 5.59 -25.25 0.65
CA LEU A 267 5.48 -24.08 1.54
C LEU A 267 4.06 -23.83 2.07
N LYS A 268 3.10 -24.63 1.69
CA LYS A 268 1.67 -24.42 2.00
C LYS A 268 1.39 -24.17 3.48
N ASP A 269 2.10 -24.84 4.37
CA ASP A 269 1.91 -24.68 5.82
C ASP A 269 2.37 -23.32 6.37
N TYR A 270 3.07 -22.51 5.57
CA TYR A 270 3.51 -21.16 5.93
C TYR A 270 2.60 -20.05 5.40
N ILE A 271 1.49 -20.38 4.73
CA ILE A 271 0.68 -19.39 4.02
C ILE A 271 -0.66 -19.19 4.70
N ASN A 272 -1.02 -17.92 4.96
CA ASN A 272 -2.37 -17.48 5.26
C ASN A 272 -3.03 -16.97 3.98
N VAL A 273 -4.25 -17.38 3.69
CA VAL A 273 -5.03 -16.86 2.55
C VAL A 273 -6.36 -16.31 3.04
N TYR A 274 -6.61 -15.08 2.66
CA TYR A 274 -7.87 -14.37 2.89
C TYR A 274 -8.51 -14.02 1.55
N ALA A 275 -9.81 -14.15 1.44
CA ALA A 275 -10.61 -13.62 0.35
C ALA A 275 -11.47 -12.48 0.87
N VAL A 276 -11.52 -11.36 0.14
CA VAL A 276 -12.37 -10.22 0.47
C VAL A 276 -13.29 -9.94 -0.70
N ALA A 277 -14.59 -10.00 -0.45
CA ALA A 277 -15.60 -9.67 -1.41
C ALA A 277 -15.59 -8.15 -1.67
N ALA A 278 -15.46 -7.76 -2.93
CA ALA A 278 -15.56 -6.37 -3.35
C ALA A 278 -16.68 -6.25 -4.40
N GLU A 279 -17.84 -5.76 -3.94
CA GLU A 279 -19.03 -5.68 -4.79
C GLU A 279 -18.92 -4.51 -5.78
N SER A 280 -18.85 -4.83 -7.06
CA SER A 280 -18.80 -3.85 -8.14
C SER A 280 -20.22 -3.47 -8.59
N LYS A 281 -20.38 -2.21 -9.06
CA LYS A 281 -21.66 -1.75 -9.64
C LYS A 281 -21.84 -2.21 -11.08
N GLU A 282 -20.74 -2.43 -11.79
CA GLU A 282 -20.72 -2.93 -13.16
C GLU A 282 -19.92 -4.24 -13.22
N GLN A 283 -20.43 -5.18 -14.04
CA GLN A 283 -19.76 -6.45 -14.26
C GLN A 283 -18.57 -6.31 -15.21
N GLY A 284 -17.50 -7.05 -14.94
CA GLY A 284 -16.26 -7.03 -15.72
C GLY A 284 -15.45 -5.77 -15.53
N ILE A 285 -14.36 -5.67 -16.29
CA ILE A 285 -13.44 -4.52 -16.27
C ILE A 285 -13.45 -3.79 -17.62
N GLY A 286 -12.89 -2.57 -17.66
CA GLY A 286 -12.82 -1.76 -18.88
C GLY A 286 -11.50 -1.93 -19.63
N ARG A 287 -11.41 -1.24 -20.80
CA ARG A 287 -10.17 -0.97 -21.52
C ARG A 287 -9.92 0.53 -21.54
N VAL A 288 -8.64 0.95 -21.39
CA VAL A 288 -8.17 2.34 -21.29
C VAL A 288 -8.77 3.11 -20.10
N THR A 289 -10.05 2.91 -19.83
CA THR A 289 -10.76 3.50 -18.70
C THR A 289 -11.41 2.44 -17.85
N ALA A 290 -11.37 2.63 -16.53
CA ALA A 290 -12.06 1.76 -15.59
C ALA A 290 -13.58 1.91 -15.71
N LYS A 291 -14.30 0.78 -15.59
CA LYS A 291 -15.74 0.78 -15.30
C LYS A 291 -15.98 1.20 -13.85
N ASN A 292 -17.27 1.33 -13.48
CA ASN A 292 -17.67 1.58 -12.11
C ASN A 292 -17.60 0.29 -11.27
N THR A 293 -16.36 -0.18 -11.06
CA THR A 293 -16.05 -1.37 -10.27
C THR A 293 -15.40 -1.02 -8.94
N ALA A 294 -15.32 -1.97 -8.03
CA ALA A 294 -14.86 -1.77 -6.67
C ALA A 294 -13.39 -1.29 -6.58
N ILE A 295 -12.52 -1.83 -7.44
CA ILE A 295 -11.07 -1.56 -7.47
C ILE A 295 -10.66 -0.79 -8.73
N ARG A 296 -11.60 -0.60 -9.67
CA ARG A 296 -11.40 0.18 -10.89
C ARG A 296 -10.27 -0.36 -11.78
N SER A 297 -10.17 -1.68 -11.88
CA SER A 297 -9.20 -2.33 -12.76
C SER A 297 -9.57 -2.14 -14.23
N PHE A 298 -8.56 -2.05 -15.10
CA PHE A 298 -8.75 -1.90 -16.55
C PHE A 298 -7.50 -2.32 -17.31
N PHE A 299 -7.67 -2.74 -18.58
CA PHE A 299 -6.56 -2.92 -19.51
C PHE A 299 -6.01 -1.56 -19.97
N ARG A 300 -4.68 -1.44 -20.04
CA ARG A 300 -4.01 -0.16 -20.35
C ARG A 300 -4.15 0.28 -21.82
N SER A 301 -4.63 -0.58 -22.71
CA SER A 301 -4.71 -0.33 -24.15
C SER A 301 -6.03 -0.84 -24.72
N ASP A 302 -6.51 -0.21 -25.80
CA ASP A 302 -7.63 -0.71 -26.63
C ASP A 302 -7.22 -1.91 -27.49
N ASP A 303 -5.91 -2.10 -27.73
CA ASP A 303 -5.39 -3.25 -28.45
C ASP A 303 -5.60 -4.53 -27.61
N PRO A 304 -6.40 -5.50 -28.08
CA PRO A 304 -6.68 -6.72 -27.35
C PRO A 304 -5.45 -7.63 -27.16
N THR A 305 -4.39 -7.41 -27.92
CA THR A 305 -3.12 -8.12 -27.74
C THR A 305 -2.26 -7.57 -26.63
N ASN A 306 -2.55 -6.36 -26.15
CA ASN A 306 -1.91 -5.78 -24.98
C ASN A 306 -2.63 -6.27 -23.71
N LEU A 307 -1.98 -7.16 -22.99
CA LEU A 307 -2.51 -7.86 -21.81
C LEU A 307 -2.24 -7.13 -20.49
N THR A 308 -1.54 -5.99 -20.54
CA THR A 308 -1.16 -5.24 -19.35
C THR A 308 -2.35 -4.50 -18.76
N MET A 309 -2.40 -4.48 -17.42
CA MET A 309 -3.53 -3.97 -16.66
C MET A 309 -3.09 -2.87 -15.68
N ASN A 310 -4.05 -2.13 -15.18
CA ASN A 310 -3.90 -1.14 -14.13
C ASN A 310 -5.13 -1.16 -13.21
N LEU A 311 -5.03 -0.53 -12.05
CA LEU A 311 -6.09 -0.45 -11.05
C LEU A 311 -5.93 0.81 -10.18
N ASP A 312 -6.88 1.05 -9.28
CA ASP A 312 -6.74 2.02 -8.19
C ASP A 312 -6.06 1.34 -6.97
N PRO A 313 -4.78 1.64 -6.69
CA PRO A 313 -4.05 0.98 -5.60
C PRO A 313 -4.65 1.24 -4.22
N GLU A 314 -5.17 2.44 -3.96
CA GLU A 314 -5.73 2.77 -2.66
C GLU A 314 -7.07 2.05 -2.43
N ALA A 315 -7.87 1.86 -3.47
CA ALA A 315 -9.07 1.03 -3.41
C ALA A 315 -8.70 -0.43 -3.07
N ALA A 316 -7.69 -1.01 -3.73
CA ALA A 316 -7.23 -2.37 -3.44
C ALA A 316 -6.75 -2.50 -1.98
N TYR A 317 -5.92 -1.59 -1.50
CA TYR A 317 -5.44 -1.62 -0.11
C TYR A 317 -6.56 -1.35 0.90
N SER A 318 -7.57 -0.57 0.56
CA SER A 318 -8.76 -0.38 1.40
C SER A 318 -9.50 -1.70 1.64
N TYR A 319 -9.65 -2.54 0.61
CA TYR A 319 -10.22 -3.89 0.77
C TYR A 319 -9.27 -4.83 1.50
N MET A 320 -7.97 -4.80 1.24
CA MET A 320 -6.99 -5.58 2.01
C MET A 320 -7.11 -5.28 3.52
N ASN A 321 -7.22 -4.01 3.89
CA ASN A 321 -7.32 -3.59 5.29
C ASN A 321 -8.57 -4.15 6.01
N LYS A 322 -9.62 -4.58 5.28
CA LYS A 322 -10.79 -5.25 5.88
C LYS A 322 -10.43 -6.56 6.58
N THR A 323 -9.31 -7.18 6.19
CA THR A 323 -8.76 -8.37 6.88
C THR A 323 -8.15 -8.06 8.25
N GLY A 324 -7.96 -6.79 8.61
CA GLY A 324 -7.17 -6.35 9.75
C GLY A 324 -5.66 -6.27 9.46
N ILE A 325 -5.23 -6.64 8.25
CA ILE A 325 -3.83 -6.58 7.82
C ILE A 325 -3.58 -5.21 7.20
N THR A 326 -2.57 -4.48 7.73
CA THR A 326 -2.20 -3.13 7.24
C THR A 326 -0.82 -3.07 6.63
N ASP A 327 -0.02 -4.14 6.76
CA ASP A 327 1.32 -4.22 6.18
C ASP A 327 1.24 -4.43 4.65
N ARG A 328 1.33 -3.34 3.91
CA ARG A 328 1.24 -3.32 2.45
C ARG A 328 2.49 -3.84 1.76
N VAL A 329 3.62 -3.91 2.46
CA VAL A 329 4.90 -4.35 1.90
C VAL A 329 5.03 -5.86 1.97
N ASN A 330 4.69 -6.46 3.12
CA ASN A 330 4.87 -7.88 3.38
C ASN A 330 3.58 -8.71 3.18
N THR A 331 2.59 -8.14 2.50
CA THR A 331 1.34 -8.84 2.15
C THR A 331 1.24 -8.95 0.63
N ALA A 332 1.13 -10.17 0.13
CA ALA A 332 0.87 -10.40 -1.29
C ALA A 332 -0.63 -10.20 -1.56
N VAL A 333 -0.96 -9.28 -2.45
CA VAL A 333 -2.33 -8.98 -2.84
C VAL A 333 -2.54 -9.36 -4.30
N LEU A 334 -3.57 -10.18 -4.58
CA LEU A 334 -4.00 -10.50 -5.93
C LEU A 334 -5.41 -9.95 -6.16
N VAL A 335 -5.57 -9.14 -7.21
CA VAL A 335 -6.87 -8.69 -7.70
C VAL A 335 -7.31 -9.58 -8.85
N ILE A 336 -8.40 -10.31 -8.65
CA ILE A 336 -9.03 -11.18 -9.62
C ILE A 336 -10.04 -10.35 -10.40
N CYS A 337 -9.79 -10.14 -11.69
CA CYS A 337 -10.64 -9.35 -12.57
C CYS A 337 -11.68 -10.24 -13.26
N ASN A 338 -12.96 -9.93 -13.09
CA ASN A 338 -14.07 -10.70 -13.64
C ASN A 338 -14.23 -10.50 -15.16
N THR A 339 -13.29 -10.99 -15.92
CA THR A 339 -13.33 -10.98 -17.39
C THR A 339 -12.72 -12.26 -17.96
N THR A 340 -13.18 -12.68 -19.15
CA THR A 340 -12.61 -13.80 -19.91
C THR A 340 -11.53 -13.35 -20.89
N GLU A 341 -11.28 -12.05 -21.03
CA GLU A 341 -10.11 -11.58 -21.76
C GLU A 341 -8.84 -11.96 -21.01
N ALA A 342 -7.84 -12.48 -21.71
CA ALA A 342 -6.57 -12.85 -21.09
C ALA A 342 -5.84 -11.61 -20.58
N GLY A 343 -5.22 -11.70 -19.40
CA GLY A 343 -4.44 -10.60 -18.82
C GLY A 343 -3.78 -11.00 -17.50
N GLY A 344 -2.66 -10.36 -17.25
CA GLY A 344 -1.91 -10.44 -15.99
C GLY A 344 -0.96 -9.27 -15.89
N THR A 345 -0.70 -8.81 -14.69
CA THR A 345 0.25 -7.70 -14.45
C THR A 345 0.61 -7.66 -12.97
N ASN A 346 1.88 -7.46 -12.68
CA ASN A 346 2.31 -7.03 -11.36
C ASN A 346 2.64 -5.53 -11.38
N ILE A 347 2.12 -4.78 -10.42
CA ILE A 347 2.45 -3.38 -10.21
C ILE A 347 3.31 -3.31 -8.94
N SER A 348 4.59 -3.00 -9.12
CA SER A 348 5.57 -2.94 -8.04
C SER A 348 6.07 -1.51 -7.81
N TRP A 349 6.33 -1.16 -6.55
CA TRP A 349 6.90 0.12 -6.13
C TRP A 349 8.29 -0.09 -5.52
N SER A 350 9.11 0.96 -5.55
CA SER A 350 10.47 0.94 -4.99
C SER A 350 10.53 0.70 -3.48
N ASP A 351 9.44 0.96 -2.76
CA ASP A 351 9.30 0.69 -1.32
C ASP A 351 8.97 -0.79 -1.00
N GLY A 352 8.75 -1.62 -2.03
CA GLY A 352 8.45 -3.05 -1.90
C GLY A 352 6.96 -3.38 -1.90
N ARG A 353 6.07 -2.41 -1.92
CA ARG A 353 4.64 -2.71 -2.17
C ARG A 353 4.46 -3.31 -3.56
N CYS A 354 3.54 -4.26 -3.68
CA CYS A 354 3.14 -4.78 -4.98
C CYS A 354 1.68 -5.22 -4.99
N LEU A 355 1.08 -5.17 -6.17
CA LEU A 355 -0.28 -5.64 -6.43
C LEU A 355 -0.25 -6.50 -7.70
N ALA A 356 -0.61 -7.76 -7.56
CA ALA A 356 -0.78 -8.67 -8.69
C ALA A 356 -2.23 -8.59 -9.22
N LEU A 357 -2.40 -8.69 -10.51
CA LEU A 357 -3.70 -8.79 -11.18
C LEU A 357 -3.73 -10.04 -12.05
N CYS A 358 -4.86 -10.72 -12.08
CA CYS A 358 -5.14 -11.75 -13.08
C CYS A 358 -6.59 -11.64 -13.55
N THR A 359 -6.86 -12.21 -14.73
CA THR A 359 -8.21 -12.42 -15.23
C THR A 359 -8.60 -13.89 -15.10
N LYS A 360 -9.77 -14.29 -15.58
CA LYS A 360 -10.23 -15.68 -15.52
C LYS A 360 -9.54 -16.60 -16.53
N THR A 361 -8.75 -16.05 -17.41
CA THR A 361 -8.01 -16.78 -18.46
C THR A 361 -6.56 -16.28 -18.54
N GLY A 362 -5.69 -17.07 -19.12
CA GLY A 362 -4.30 -16.70 -19.38
C GLY A 362 -3.97 -16.75 -20.88
N PRO A 363 -2.84 -16.12 -21.29
CA PRO A 363 -2.48 -15.97 -22.70
C PRO A 363 -1.88 -17.21 -23.35
N ASN A 364 -1.45 -18.21 -22.60
CA ASN A 364 -0.79 -19.39 -23.11
C ASN A 364 -1.51 -20.69 -22.71
N HIS A 365 -0.93 -21.85 -23.03
CA HIS A 365 -1.49 -23.18 -22.75
C HIS A 365 -1.70 -23.48 -21.26
N ASN A 366 -0.97 -22.82 -20.37
CA ASN A 366 -1.14 -22.95 -18.93
C ASN A 366 -2.28 -22.07 -18.37
N GLY A 367 -2.88 -21.23 -19.22
CA GLY A 367 -4.04 -20.42 -18.90
C GLY A 367 -3.81 -19.52 -17.66
N VAL A 368 -4.86 -19.34 -16.88
CA VAL A 368 -4.81 -18.52 -15.67
C VAL A 368 -3.86 -19.07 -14.60
N VAL A 369 -3.60 -20.39 -14.59
CA VAL A 369 -2.68 -21.02 -13.62
C VAL A 369 -1.26 -20.51 -13.81
N GLY A 370 -0.79 -20.41 -15.06
CA GLY A 370 0.51 -19.80 -15.37
C GLY A 370 0.61 -18.34 -14.93
N VAL A 371 -0.43 -17.54 -15.22
CA VAL A 371 -0.49 -16.13 -14.81
C VAL A 371 -0.46 -15.98 -13.29
N ILE A 372 -1.22 -16.77 -12.55
CA ILE A 372 -1.23 -16.72 -11.07
C ILE A 372 0.15 -17.05 -10.51
N ASN A 373 0.82 -18.07 -11.04
CA ASN A 373 2.17 -18.40 -10.59
C ASN A 373 3.18 -17.29 -10.93
N HIS A 374 3.06 -16.68 -12.09
CA HIS A 374 3.94 -15.57 -12.49
C HIS A 374 3.71 -14.32 -11.61
N GLU A 375 2.48 -13.79 -11.59
CA GLU A 375 2.16 -12.50 -10.97
C GLU A 375 2.09 -12.58 -9.44
N LEU A 376 1.42 -13.62 -8.91
CA LEU A 376 1.26 -13.75 -7.46
C LEU A 376 2.46 -14.46 -6.82
N VAL A 377 2.84 -15.65 -7.33
CA VAL A 377 3.90 -16.41 -6.69
C VAL A 377 5.27 -15.82 -7.02
N GLY A 378 5.55 -15.56 -8.28
CA GLY A 378 6.84 -15.02 -8.72
C GLY A 378 7.09 -13.62 -8.19
N HIS A 379 6.26 -12.66 -8.60
CA HIS A 379 6.48 -11.27 -8.25
C HIS A 379 6.05 -10.93 -6.83
N ALA A 380 4.79 -11.23 -6.44
CA ALA A 380 4.26 -10.72 -5.18
C ALA A 380 4.79 -11.49 -3.96
N ILE A 381 4.86 -12.82 -4.01
CA ILE A 381 5.38 -13.64 -2.91
C ILE A 381 6.90 -13.77 -3.00
N GLY A 382 7.44 -14.11 -4.18
CA GLY A 382 8.85 -14.44 -4.37
C GLY A 382 9.77 -13.25 -4.57
N ARG A 383 9.24 -12.07 -4.85
CA ARG A 383 10.02 -10.88 -5.19
C ARG A 383 10.97 -11.10 -6.38
N LEU A 384 10.56 -11.97 -7.30
CA LEU A 384 11.30 -12.25 -8.53
C LEU A 384 11.12 -11.11 -9.53
N ASP A 385 12.04 -11.02 -10.48
CA ASP A 385 11.96 -10.08 -11.60
C ASP A 385 11.82 -10.86 -12.93
N GLU A 386 11.50 -10.12 -14.01
CA GLU A 386 11.28 -10.68 -15.34
C GLU A 386 12.56 -11.26 -15.94
N GLY A 387 12.52 -12.51 -16.41
CA GLY A 387 13.63 -13.14 -17.11
C GLY A 387 13.76 -12.73 -18.59
N TYR A 388 12.80 -11.98 -19.14
CA TYR A 388 12.68 -11.64 -20.56
C TYR A 388 12.87 -10.16 -20.89
N VAL A 389 13.77 -9.46 -20.23
CA VAL A 389 14.03 -8.05 -20.57
C VAL A 389 14.67 -7.96 -21.95
N TYR A 390 13.93 -7.49 -22.95
CA TYR A 390 14.34 -7.48 -24.36
C TYR A 390 15.15 -6.25 -24.78
N ASN A 391 14.96 -5.12 -24.15
CA ASN A 391 15.51 -3.87 -24.63
C ASN A 391 16.82 -3.54 -23.91
N SER A 392 17.93 -3.63 -24.64
CA SER A 392 19.27 -3.26 -24.12
C SER A 392 19.35 -1.83 -23.61
N GLY A 393 18.50 -0.92 -24.10
CA GLY A 393 18.37 0.43 -23.58
C GLY A 393 17.83 0.51 -22.15
N TYR A 394 17.22 -0.56 -21.62
CA TYR A 394 16.79 -0.62 -20.22
C TYR A 394 17.92 -0.97 -19.26
N VAL A 395 18.98 -1.64 -19.70
CA VAL A 395 20.12 -2.01 -18.83
C VAL A 395 21.10 -0.84 -18.72
N THR A 396 20.57 0.30 -18.30
CA THR A 396 21.33 1.51 -17.98
C THR A 396 22.11 1.34 -16.67
N ASP A 397 23.02 2.26 -16.37
CA ASP A 397 23.70 2.26 -15.08
C ASP A 397 22.71 2.50 -13.91
N GLU A 398 21.63 3.24 -14.13
CA GLU A 398 20.54 3.41 -13.16
C GLU A 398 19.78 2.09 -12.92
N TYR A 399 19.48 1.32 -13.98
CA TYR A 399 18.88 -0.02 -13.84
C TYR A 399 19.80 -0.95 -13.05
N LYS A 400 21.10 -0.97 -13.35
CA LYS A 400 22.09 -1.79 -12.62
C LYS A 400 22.16 -1.41 -11.14
N ALA A 401 22.16 -0.09 -10.85
CA ALA A 401 22.14 0.40 -9.47
C ALA A 401 20.86 -0.03 -8.75
N THR A 402 19.70 0.11 -9.38
CA THR A 402 18.40 -0.33 -8.84
C THR A 402 18.38 -1.84 -8.60
N LEU A 403 18.91 -2.65 -9.53
CA LEU A 403 19.00 -4.09 -9.36
C LEU A 403 19.93 -4.46 -8.20
N ALA A 404 21.07 -3.77 -8.05
CA ALA A 404 21.97 -3.98 -6.93
C ALA A 404 21.32 -3.63 -5.57
N GLU A 405 20.51 -2.58 -5.50
CA GLU A 405 19.72 -2.25 -4.31
C GLU A 405 18.67 -3.33 -3.99
N ARG A 406 18.03 -3.89 -5.03
CA ARG A 406 17.07 -5.00 -4.89
C ARG A 406 17.77 -6.26 -4.40
N HIS A 407 18.93 -6.61 -4.97
CA HIS A 407 19.75 -7.73 -4.51
C HIS A 407 20.17 -7.58 -3.04
N ALA A 408 20.53 -6.36 -2.61
CA ALA A 408 20.86 -6.08 -1.21
C ALA A 408 19.68 -6.30 -0.25
N LYS A 409 18.45 -6.19 -0.74
CA LYS A 409 17.21 -6.50 -0.02
C LYS A 409 16.79 -7.97 -0.14
N GLY A 410 17.55 -8.82 -0.85
CA GLY A 410 17.17 -10.20 -1.15
C GLY A 410 16.11 -10.34 -2.24
N TRP A 411 15.85 -9.31 -3.04
CA TRP A 411 14.87 -9.30 -4.12
C TRP A 411 15.56 -9.44 -5.47
N SER A 412 14.82 -9.90 -6.49
CA SER A 412 15.30 -10.03 -7.89
C SER A 412 16.57 -10.88 -8.06
N LEU A 413 16.86 -11.79 -7.10
CA LEU A 413 18.04 -12.66 -7.16
C LEU A 413 17.96 -13.72 -8.26
N ASN A 414 16.83 -13.80 -8.97
CA ASN A 414 16.62 -14.70 -10.11
C ASN A 414 17.23 -14.17 -11.41
N ILE A 415 17.59 -12.88 -11.48
CA ILE A 415 18.21 -12.25 -12.65
C ILE A 415 19.49 -11.50 -12.26
N ASP A 416 20.38 -11.32 -13.26
CA ASP A 416 21.58 -10.50 -13.12
C ASP A 416 21.93 -9.83 -14.46
N THR A 417 22.74 -8.79 -14.44
CA THR A 417 23.25 -8.10 -15.63
C THR A 417 24.64 -8.63 -16.09
N THR A 418 25.23 -9.58 -15.37
CA THR A 418 26.48 -10.26 -15.73
C THR A 418 26.22 -11.72 -16.03
N ASN A 419 27.02 -12.31 -16.95
CA ASN A 419 27.08 -13.73 -17.23
C ASN A 419 28.28 -14.43 -16.58
N ASP A 420 29.01 -13.75 -15.72
CA ASP A 420 30.14 -14.33 -15.00
C ASP A 420 29.62 -15.24 -13.88
N PRO A 421 29.82 -16.57 -13.97
CA PRO A 421 29.30 -17.52 -12.99
C PRO A 421 29.89 -17.34 -11.58
N THR A 422 30.97 -16.55 -11.45
CA THR A 422 31.56 -16.24 -10.14
C THR A 422 30.95 -15.01 -9.47
N GLN A 423 30.15 -14.22 -10.20
CA GLN A 423 29.60 -12.96 -9.74
C GLN A 423 28.06 -12.94 -9.62
N VAL A 424 27.37 -13.76 -10.43
CA VAL A 424 25.89 -13.79 -10.41
C VAL A 424 25.32 -14.07 -9.02
N ALA A 425 24.14 -13.56 -8.76
CA ALA A 425 23.44 -13.69 -7.47
C ALA A 425 23.30 -15.14 -7.01
N TRP A 426 23.20 -16.08 -7.94
CA TRP A 426 23.05 -17.52 -7.71
C TRP A 426 24.36 -18.33 -7.85
N LYS A 427 25.53 -17.70 -7.77
CA LYS A 427 26.85 -18.35 -7.90
C LYS A 427 27.08 -19.55 -6.97
N HIS A 428 26.41 -19.57 -5.84
CA HIS A 428 26.50 -20.66 -4.85
C HIS A 428 25.87 -21.99 -5.33
N PHE A 429 25.08 -21.96 -6.42
CA PHE A 429 24.60 -23.20 -7.07
C PHE A 429 25.59 -23.79 -8.02
N ILE A 430 26.53 -23.00 -8.55
CA ILE A 430 27.45 -23.45 -9.61
C ILE A 430 28.35 -24.54 -9.09
N GLY A 431 28.32 -25.73 -9.77
CA GLY A 431 29.06 -26.89 -9.40
C GLY A 431 28.50 -27.73 -8.24
N VAL A 432 27.31 -27.38 -7.74
CA VAL A 432 26.61 -28.15 -6.68
C VAL A 432 25.95 -29.38 -7.30
N PRO A 433 26.21 -30.59 -6.80
CA PRO A 433 25.57 -31.82 -7.29
C PRO A 433 24.06 -31.77 -7.23
N GLY A 434 23.39 -32.09 -8.33
CA GLY A 434 21.95 -32.01 -8.50
C GLY A 434 21.46 -30.66 -9.02
N TYR A 435 22.37 -29.68 -9.29
CA TYR A 435 22.08 -28.42 -9.93
C TYR A 435 22.96 -28.16 -11.15
N GLU A 436 23.33 -29.23 -11.85
CA GLU A 436 24.22 -29.19 -13.03
C GLU A 436 23.64 -28.38 -14.18
N LYS A 437 22.31 -28.17 -14.17
CA LYS A 437 21.59 -27.33 -15.18
C LYS A 437 21.60 -25.85 -14.85
N VAL A 438 22.04 -25.44 -13.66
CA VAL A 438 22.17 -24.04 -13.28
C VAL A 438 23.41 -23.44 -13.94
N GLY A 439 23.25 -22.32 -14.60
CA GLY A 439 24.30 -21.60 -15.30
C GLY A 439 23.94 -20.10 -15.43
N CYS A 440 24.43 -19.46 -16.49
CA CYS A 440 24.10 -18.09 -16.82
C CYS A 440 23.51 -18.05 -18.23
N PHE A 441 22.21 -17.90 -18.29
CA PHE A 441 21.46 -17.98 -19.55
C PHE A 441 20.65 -16.71 -19.76
N ASN A 442 20.45 -16.30 -20.98
CA ASN A 442 19.50 -15.25 -21.34
C ASN A 442 18.39 -15.83 -22.21
N PHE A 443 17.23 -15.20 -22.14
CA PHE A 443 16.17 -15.43 -23.11
C PHE A 443 16.60 -14.86 -24.46
N GLU A 444 16.16 -15.47 -25.58
CA GLU A 444 16.54 -15.02 -26.92
C GLU A 444 16.17 -13.53 -27.11
N GLY A 445 17.18 -12.70 -27.44
CA GLY A 445 17.03 -11.26 -27.49
C GLY A 445 16.98 -10.56 -26.13
N GLY A 446 17.03 -11.33 -25.03
CA GLY A 446 17.07 -10.80 -23.66
C GLY A 446 18.43 -10.16 -23.33
N VAL A 447 18.40 -9.24 -22.38
CA VAL A 447 19.59 -8.46 -21.96
C VAL A 447 19.95 -8.67 -20.47
N VAL A 448 19.18 -9.49 -19.78
CA VAL A 448 19.47 -9.97 -18.42
C VAL A 448 19.73 -11.47 -18.46
N PHE A 449 20.46 -11.96 -17.46
CA PHE A 449 20.79 -13.39 -17.30
C PHE A 449 19.99 -13.98 -16.17
N MET A 450 19.65 -15.26 -16.29
CA MET A 450 18.95 -16.06 -15.28
C MET A 450 19.67 -17.39 -15.04
N GLY A 451 19.39 -18.03 -13.90
CA GLY A 451 20.11 -19.21 -13.45
C GLY A 451 19.74 -20.52 -14.14
N GLY A 452 18.63 -20.57 -14.86
CA GLY A 452 18.20 -21.81 -15.49
C GLY A 452 16.90 -21.67 -16.25
N GLY A 453 16.32 -22.80 -16.57
CA GLY A 453 15.11 -22.97 -17.36
C GLY A 453 15.26 -24.15 -18.32
N VAL A 454 14.15 -24.64 -18.89
CA VAL A 454 14.16 -25.71 -19.89
C VAL A 454 14.30 -25.11 -21.28
N CYS A 455 15.24 -25.65 -22.07
CA CYS A 455 15.31 -25.32 -23.50
C CYS A 455 14.24 -26.10 -24.25
N GLU A 456 13.47 -25.44 -25.11
CA GLU A 456 12.65 -26.16 -26.10
C GLU A 456 13.53 -26.93 -27.06
N PRO A 457 13.18 -28.20 -27.39
CA PRO A 457 13.97 -29.02 -28.29
C PRO A 457 14.16 -28.43 -29.70
N GLU A 458 13.19 -27.63 -30.13
CA GLU A 458 13.16 -27.03 -31.48
C GLU A 458 13.84 -25.66 -31.52
N ASN A 459 14.07 -25.03 -30.34
CA ASN A 459 14.62 -23.70 -30.25
C ASN A 459 15.63 -23.63 -29.11
N HIS A 460 16.88 -23.99 -29.40
CA HIS A 460 17.97 -24.15 -28.42
C HIS A 460 18.30 -22.89 -27.60
N PHE A 461 17.72 -21.76 -27.94
CA PHE A 461 18.00 -20.46 -27.31
C PHE A 461 16.88 -19.98 -26.39
N LEU A 462 15.67 -20.55 -26.47
CA LEU A 462 14.55 -20.17 -25.63
C LEU A 462 14.59 -20.92 -24.30
N ARG A 463 14.98 -20.21 -23.24
CA ARG A 463 14.84 -20.71 -21.88
C ARG A 463 13.45 -20.36 -21.38
N GLN A 464 12.69 -21.38 -21.02
CA GLN A 464 11.33 -21.24 -20.51
C GLN A 464 11.33 -21.57 -19.02
N ASP A 465 10.71 -20.73 -18.25
CA ASP A 465 10.27 -20.99 -16.87
C ASP A 465 9.09 -20.06 -16.54
N CYS A 466 8.62 -20.07 -15.29
CA CYS A 466 7.47 -19.27 -14.90
C CYS A 466 7.70 -17.78 -15.13
N MET A 467 8.91 -17.24 -14.85
CA MET A 467 9.22 -15.80 -15.00
C MET A 467 9.58 -15.39 -16.43
N VAL A 468 9.41 -16.28 -17.40
CA VAL A 468 9.65 -16.02 -18.83
C VAL A 468 8.38 -16.24 -19.65
N THR A 469 7.75 -17.41 -19.52
CA THR A 469 6.65 -17.85 -20.39
C THR A 469 5.43 -18.38 -19.63
N ASN A 470 5.32 -18.08 -18.34
CA ASN A 470 4.26 -18.59 -17.45
C ASN A 470 4.23 -20.13 -17.37
N GLU A 471 5.40 -20.78 -17.45
CA GLU A 471 5.47 -22.23 -17.24
C GLU A 471 5.17 -22.61 -15.79
N LEU A 472 4.71 -23.85 -15.58
CA LEU A 472 4.33 -24.31 -14.23
C LEU A 472 5.53 -24.81 -13.42
N TYR A 473 6.65 -24.17 -13.57
CA TYR A 473 7.86 -24.40 -12.75
C TYR A 473 8.72 -23.14 -12.68
N PHE A 474 9.50 -23.04 -11.62
CA PHE A 474 10.52 -22.01 -11.41
C PHE A 474 11.90 -22.65 -11.52
N ASN A 475 12.87 -21.98 -12.12
CA ASN A 475 14.27 -22.42 -12.07
C ASN A 475 14.82 -22.42 -10.63
N ALA A 476 15.94 -23.10 -10.38
CA ALA A 476 16.44 -23.31 -9.03
C ALA A 476 16.71 -22.01 -8.24
N PRO A 477 17.38 -20.98 -8.78
CA PRO A 477 17.53 -19.70 -8.11
C PRO A 477 16.20 -19.01 -7.76
N SER A 478 15.20 -19.08 -8.65
CA SER A 478 13.87 -18.55 -8.39
C SER A 478 13.18 -19.30 -7.25
N ARG A 479 13.25 -20.62 -7.22
CA ARG A 479 12.71 -21.42 -6.11
C ARG A 479 13.37 -21.09 -4.77
N GLU A 480 14.69 -20.94 -4.79
CA GLU A 480 15.44 -20.57 -3.58
C GLU A 480 14.98 -19.21 -3.04
N GLN A 481 14.86 -18.22 -3.91
CA GLN A 481 14.43 -16.87 -3.49
C GLN A 481 13.02 -16.88 -2.90
N ILE A 482 12.08 -17.63 -3.50
CA ILE A 482 10.73 -17.80 -2.95
C ILE A 482 10.81 -18.41 -1.54
N VAL A 483 11.61 -19.48 -1.35
CA VAL A 483 11.77 -20.10 -0.03
C VAL A 483 12.38 -19.14 0.98
N LYS A 484 13.44 -18.40 0.61
CA LYS A 484 14.07 -17.39 1.47
C LYS A 484 13.06 -16.36 1.95
N HIS A 485 12.31 -15.77 1.02
CA HIS A 485 11.37 -14.71 1.36
C HIS A 485 10.19 -15.22 2.20
N VAL A 486 9.66 -16.41 1.88
CA VAL A 486 8.61 -17.03 2.70
C VAL A 486 9.11 -17.31 4.12
N TYR A 487 10.34 -17.84 4.28
CA TYR A 487 10.93 -18.11 5.59
C TYR A 487 11.17 -16.83 6.39
N GLU A 488 11.71 -15.79 5.74
CA GLU A 488 11.91 -14.48 6.35
C GLU A 488 10.59 -13.93 6.92
N LEU A 489 9.52 -13.90 6.12
CA LEU A 489 8.21 -13.40 6.54
C LEU A 489 7.56 -14.28 7.61
N ALA A 490 7.76 -15.60 7.54
CA ALA A 490 7.25 -16.54 8.53
C ALA A 490 8.05 -16.51 9.86
N GLY A 491 9.23 -15.89 9.87
CA GLY A 491 10.13 -15.85 11.01
C GLY A 491 10.96 -17.13 11.19
N GLU A 492 11.19 -17.87 10.11
CA GLU A 492 11.97 -19.11 10.08
C GLU A 492 13.41 -18.84 9.66
N THR A 493 14.32 -19.71 10.06
CA THR A 493 15.73 -19.61 9.67
C THR A 493 15.95 -20.32 8.34
N TYR A 494 16.55 -19.62 7.38
CA TYR A 494 16.96 -20.18 6.10
C TYR A 494 18.41 -20.71 6.16
N SER A 495 18.68 -21.85 5.51
CA SER A 495 20.01 -22.29 5.09
C SER A 495 19.96 -22.96 3.72
N PHE A 496 21.06 -22.87 2.97
CA PHE A 496 21.15 -23.48 1.64
C PHE A 496 21.10 -25.02 1.71
N GLU A 497 21.71 -25.64 2.74
CA GLU A 497 21.64 -27.06 2.98
C GLU A 497 20.20 -27.54 3.21
N HIS A 498 19.42 -26.75 3.94
CA HIS A 498 18.00 -27.04 4.13
C HIS A 498 17.23 -26.91 2.81
N PHE A 499 17.49 -25.86 2.02
CA PHE A 499 16.89 -25.69 0.70
C PHE A 499 17.19 -26.88 -0.22
N ILE A 500 18.47 -27.32 -0.33
CA ILE A 500 18.88 -28.51 -1.12
C ILE A 500 18.09 -29.75 -0.71
N THR A 501 17.80 -29.92 0.57
CA THR A 501 17.07 -31.08 1.10
C THR A 501 15.58 -31.03 0.76
N MET A 502 14.97 -29.84 0.76
CA MET A 502 13.53 -29.66 0.51
C MET A 502 13.19 -29.52 -0.97
N ASP A 503 14.13 -29.13 -1.82
CA ASP A 503 13.89 -28.87 -3.25
C ASP A 503 13.59 -30.15 -4.02
N LYS A 504 12.31 -30.42 -4.22
CA LYS A 504 11.83 -31.62 -4.93
C LYS A 504 12.14 -31.61 -6.44
N LEU A 505 12.50 -30.45 -7.00
CA LEU A 505 12.87 -30.30 -8.40
C LEU A 505 14.39 -30.31 -8.60
N ARG A 506 15.17 -30.61 -7.57
CA ARG A 506 16.61 -30.81 -7.68
C ARG A 506 16.90 -31.88 -8.73
N GLY A 507 17.81 -31.58 -9.67
CA GLY A 507 18.18 -32.45 -10.80
C GLY A 507 17.22 -32.39 -11.99
N SER A 508 16.06 -31.74 -11.89
CA SER A 508 15.07 -31.68 -12.96
C SER A 508 15.19 -30.42 -13.82
N HIS A 509 15.31 -29.25 -13.21
CA HIS A 509 15.26 -27.94 -13.89
C HIS A 509 16.32 -26.98 -13.37
#